data_00381c6b8c467216bb53d9bded696092
#
_entry.id   00381c6b8c467216bb53d9bded696092
#
_cell.length_a   1.000
_cell.length_b   1.000
_cell.length_c   1.000
_cell.angle_alpha   90.00
_cell.angle_beta   90.00
_cell.angle_gamma   90.00
#
_symmetry.space_group_name_H-M   'P 1'
#
loop_
_entity.id
_entity.type
_entity.pdbx_description
1 polymer ?
#
loop_
_entity_poly.entity_id
_entity_poly.type
_entity_poly.pdbx_seq_one_letter_code
_entity_poly.pdbx_strand_id
1 'polypeptide(L)'
;MKKFKFVLSLLLVGLIVIFVANFIKNSKTSTGSTFLVKELLTDVNNDNLADKVELYGRKNNVDDTEYLSFELTVTDGDTQMKRKFSPSFMKGSNPTLELHDFTGDKLPEIMISAEDGNKILTSIARLDQDIIKPVFQEENNEGVRLNLSFGSNFSINGSFADGKKLAVNLEHIKPALTSYGIYTPEGTYKEKDTPSITPYTSLIAMDIENDGVFELLGTQVIITKESSLPLCNLISVHKYNNGFKLTDIKYTR
;
A
#
# COMPACT_ATOMS: atom_id res chain seq x y z
N MET A 1 6.41 -59.55 -25.84
CA MET A 1 5.45 -58.50 -25.33
C MET A 1 5.45 -58.30 -23.80
N LYS A 2 5.47 -59.36 -22.98
CA LYS A 2 5.45 -59.21 -21.50
C LYS A 2 6.68 -58.47 -20.92
N LYS A 3 7.91 -58.75 -21.42
CA LYS A 3 9.15 -58.09 -20.95
C LYS A 3 9.21 -56.58 -21.29
N PHE A 4 8.66 -56.18 -22.44
CA PHE A 4 8.63 -54.77 -22.84
C PHE A 4 7.66 -53.92 -21.97
N LYS A 5 6.51 -54.44 -21.58
CA LYS A 5 5.58 -53.80 -20.69
C LYS A 5 6.14 -53.61 -19.28
N PHE A 6 6.97 -54.57 -18.81
CA PHE A 6 7.62 -54.49 -17.50
C PHE A 6 8.72 -53.40 -17.48
N VAL A 7 9.51 -53.28 -18.51
CA VAL A 7 10.55 -52.23 -18.61
C VAL A 7 9.93 -50.86 -18.73
N LEU A 8 8.83 -50.70 -19.47
CA LEU A 8 8.11 -49.44 -19.61
C LEU A 8 7.47 -48.99 -18.27
N SER A 9 6.94 -49.94 -17.49
CA SER A 9 6.41 -49.70 -16.16
C SER A 9 7.48 -49.24 -15.17
N LEU A 10 8.67 -49.83 -15.19
CA LEU A 10 9.80 -49.43 -14.34
C LEU A 10 10.32 -48.01 -14.68
N LEU A 11 10.37 -47.68 -15.98
CA LEU A 11 10.75 -46.32 -16.43
C LEU A 11 9.73 -45.25 -16.00
N LEU A 12 8.42 -45.57 -16.05
CA LEU A 12 7.37 -44.65 -15.63
C LEU A 12 7.42 -44.40 -14.12
N VAL A 13 7.64 -45.44 -13.32
CA VAL A 13 7.79 -45.32 -11.84
C VAL A 13 9.04 -44.52 -11.50
N GLY A 14 10.18 -44.74 -12.21
CA GLY A 14 11.40 -43.96 -12.03
C GLY A 14 11.23 -42.48 -12.34
N LEU A 15 10.49 -42.15 -13.41
CA LEU A 15 10.15 -40.75 -13.76
C LEU A 15 9.26 -40.06 -12.71
N ILE A 16 8.28 -40.79 -12.19
CA ILE A 16 7.38 -40.27 -11.12
C ILE A 16 8.18 -40.01 -9.84
N VAL A 17 9.08 -40.91 -9.45
CA VAL A 17 9.93 -40.74 -8.26
C VAL A 17 10.87 -39.56 -8.41
N ILE A 18 11.47 -39.34 -9.58
CA ILE A 18 12.34 -38.19 -9.87
C ILE A 18 11.50 -36.88 -9.84
N PHE A 19 10.30 -36.89 -10.39
CA PHE A 19 9.42 -35.74 -10.40
C PHE A 19 8.96 -35.36 -8.97
N VAL A 20 8.59 -36.34 -8.18
CA VAL A 20 8.20 -36.13 -6.75
C VAL A 20 9.41 -35.68 -5.93
N ALA A 21 10.59 -36.26 -6.12
CA ALA A 21 11.82 -35.84 -5.44
C ALA A 21 12.23 -34.41 -5.82
N ASN A 22 12.09 -34.00 -7.08
CA ASN A 22 12.34 -32.64 -7.53
C ASN A 22 11.26 -31.67 -7.02
N PHE A 23 10.00 -32.09 -6.95
CA PHE A 23 8.93 -31.29 -6.36
C PHE A 23 9.15 -31.07 -4.86
N ILE A 24 9.54 -32.09 -4.11
CA ILE A 24 9.89 -32.00 -2.69
C ILE A 24 11.16 -31.14 -2.48
N LYS A 25 12.14 -31.24 -3.38
CA LYS A 25 13.38 -30.46 -3.31
C LYS A 25 13.16 -28.97 -3.63
N ASN A 26 12.17 -28.65 -4.46
CA ASN A 26 11.79 -27.28 -4.82
C ASN A 26 10.73 -26.69 -3.89
N SER A 27 10.03 -27.47 -3.10
CA SER A 27 9.27 -27.00 -1.95
C SER A 27 10.23 -26.71 -0.79
N LYS A 28 11.18 -25.77 -0.97
CA LYS A 28 11.74 -25.06 0.17
C LYS A 28 10.56 -24.32 0.80
N THR A 29 9.94 -24.92 1.80
CA THR A 29 9.18 -24.16 2.78
C THR A 29 10.12 -23.07 3.27
N SER A 30 9.86 -21.85 2.88
CA SER A 30 10.52 -20.69 3.42
C SER A 30 10.20 -20.70 4.92
N THR A 31 11.13 -21.23 5.71
CA THR A 31 11.06 -21.22 7.18
C THR A 31 11.44 -19.83 7.66
N GLY A 32 10.73 -18.80 7.16
CA GLY A 32 10.93 -17.44 7.60
C GLY A 32 10.57 -17.32 9.08
N SER A 33 11.38 -16.59 9.84
CA SER A 33 11.11 -16.30 11.25
C SER A 33 10.07 -15.19 11.36
N THR A 34 9.19 -15.31 12.36
CA THR A 34 8.20 -14.29 12.70
C THR A 34 8.67 -13.50 13.90
N PHE A 35 8.58 -12.19 13.83
CA PHE A 35 9.04 -11.25 14.83
C PHE A 35 7.88 -10.37 15.27
N LEU A 36 7.79 -10.07 16.56
CA LEU A 36 6.94 -9.00 17.07
C LEU A 36 7.54 -7.67 16.61
N VAL A 37 6.77 -6.89 15.83
CA VAL A 37 7.15 -5.57 15.34
C VAL A 37 6.76 -4.50 16.36
N LYS A 38 5.51 -4.53 16.82
CA LYS A 38 4.96 -3.55 17.76
C LYS A 38 3.78 -4.14 18.52
N GLU A 39 3.61 -3.67 19.76
CA GLU A 39 2.47 -3.96 20.62
C GLU A 39 1.88 -2.66 21.13
N LEU A 40 0.55 -2.59 21.18
CA LEU A 40 -0.22 -1.49 21.76
C LEU A 40 -1.30 -2.07 22.67
N LEU A 41 -1.66 -1.32 23.71
CA LEU A 41 -2.73 -1.66 24.63
C LEU A 41 -3.80 -0.58 24.57
N THR A 42 -5.01 -0.93 24.16
CA THR A 42 -6.16 -0.03 24.06
C THR A 42 -7.45 -0.83 23.97
N ASP A 43 -8.55 -0.24 24.38
CA ASP A 43 -9.88 -0.80 24.15
C ASP A 43 -10.26 -0.59 22.67
N VAL A 44 -10.39 -1.68 21.91
CA VAL A 44 -10.81 -1.64 20.49
C VAL A 44 -12.19 -2.26 20.28
N ASN A 45 -12.86 -2.72 21.36
CA ASN A 45 -14.17 -3.38 21.31
C ASN A 45 -15.24 -2.68 22.17
N ASN A 46 -14.86 -1.62 22.94
CA ASN A 46 -15.72 -0.83 23.81
C ASN A 46 -16.24 -1.59 25.05
N ASP A 47 -15.45 -2.49 25.61
CA ASP A 47 -15.79 -3.17 26.86
C ASP A 47 -15.17 -2.50 28.11
N ASN A 48 -14.43 -1.39 27.93
CA ASN A 48 -13.66 -0.64 28.93
C ASN A 48 -12.46 -1.39 29.51
N LEU A 49 -12.01 -2.47 28.88
CA LEU A 49 -10.78 -3.17 29.19
C LEU A 49 -9.80 -2.98 28.04
N ALA A 50 -8.51 -2.92 28.37
CA ALA A 50 -7.49 -2.77 27.35
C ALA A 50 -7.26 -4.11 26.63
N ASP A 51 -7.48 -4.11 25.32
CA ASP A 51 -7.09 -5.18 24.41
C ASP A 51 -5.61 -5.06 24.05
N LYS A 52 -4.99 -6.19 23.73
CA LYS A 52 -3.63 -6.22 23.23
C LYS A 52 -3.62 -6.34 21.71
N VAL A 53 -3.08 -5.32 21.04
CA VAL A 53 -2.96 -5.24 19.58
C VAL A 53 -1.50 -5.45 19.22
N GLU A 54 -1.19 -6.54 18.54
CA GLU A 54 0.17 -6.97 18.20
C GLU A 54 0.34 -7.08 16.69
N LEU A 55 1.37 -6.43 16.14
CA LEU A 55 1.80 -6.59 14.76
C LEU A 55 2.99 -7.53 14.72
N TYR A 56 2.86 -8.61 13.97
CA TYR A 56 3.94 -9.54 13.66
C TYR A 56 4.36 -9.42 12.20
N GLY A 57 5.66 -9.49 11.95
CA GLY A 57 6.22 -9.50 10.60
C GLY A 57 7.08 -10.74 10.36
N ARG A 58 6.99 -11.34 9.17
CA ARG A 58 7.76 -12.50 8.77
C ARG A 58 8.91 -12.10 7.84
N LYS A 59 10.13 -12.55 8.12
CA LYS A 59 11.33 -12.37 7.30
C LYS A 59 11.91 -13.72 6.88
N ASN A 60 12.68 -13.77 5.78
CA ASN A 60 13.45 -14.97 5.44
C ASN A 60 14.61 -15.16 6.43
N ASN A 61 15.38 -14.09 6.67
CA ASN A 61 16.50 -14.08 7.64
C ASN A 61 16.28 -12.98 8.65
N VAL A 62 16.86 -13.13 9.85
CA VAL A 62 16.77 -12.14 10.93
C VAL A 62 17.33 -10.77 10.53
N ASP A 63 18.37 -10.76 9.73
CA ASP A 63 19.09 -9.54 9.29
C ASP A 63 18.45 -8.84 8.09
N ASP A 64 17.40 -9.44 7.47
CA ASP A 64 16.70 -8.79 6.37
C ASP A 64 16.03 -7.50 6.87
N THR A 65 16.10 -6.43 6.09
CA THR A 65 15.40 -5.18 6.37
C THR A 65 13.92 -5.23 6.00
N GLU A 66 13.57 -6.11 5.05
CA GLU A 66 12.23 -6.25 4.51
C GLU A 66 11.48 -7.43 5.13
N TYR A 67 10.22 -7.21 5.42
CA TYR A 67 9.25 -8.22 5.81
C TYR A 67 8.51 -8.73 4.55
N LEU A 68 8.30 -10.04 4.51
CA LEU A 68 7.58 -10.71 3.42
C LEU A 68 6.06 -10.65 3.60
N SER A 69 5.61 -10.52 4.84
CA SER A 69 4.19 -10.44 5.20
C SER A 69 4.02 -9.96 6.63
N PHE A 70 2.80 -9.50 6.93
CA PHE A 70 2.41 -9.07 8.27
C PHE A 70 1.18 -9.84 8.76
N GLU A 71 1.09 -10.04 10.07
CA GLU A 71 -0.07 -10.58 10.77
C GLU A 71 -0.40 -9.65 11.96
N LEU A 72 -1.62 -9.16 11.99
CA LEU A 72 -2.22 -8.47 13.11
C LEU A 72 -2.89 -9.49 14.02
N THR A 73 -2.63 -9.41 15.34
CA THR A 73 -3.33 -10.18 16.36
C THR A 73 -3.95 -9.22 17.36
N VAL A 74 -5.23 -9.35 17.60
CA VAL A 74 -5.94 -8.66 18.70
C VAL A 74 -6.31 -9.70 19.73
N THR A 75 -5.84 -9.50 20.97
CA THR A 75 -6.20 -10.33 22.14
C THR A 75 -7.11 -9.50 23.02
N ASP A 76 -8.33 -9.94 23.18
CA ASP A 76 -9.37 -9.31 23.99
C ASP A 76 -8.97 -9.30 25.46
N GLY A 77 -9.14 -8.14 26.12
CA GLY A 77 -8.70 -7.91 27.49
C GLY A 77 -9.47 -8.72 28.52
N ASP A 78 -10.75 -8.96 28.30
CA ASP A 78 -11.64 -9.73 29.21
C ASP A 78 -11.53 -11.24 28.95
N THR A 79 -11.84 -11.65 27.73
CA THR A 79 -12.01 -13.07 27.38
C THR A 79 -10.71 -13.78 27.03
N GLN A 80 -9.63 -13.03 26.78
CA GLN A 80 -8.35 -13.51 26.26
C GLN A 80 -8.46 -14.19 24.87
N MET A 81 -9.58 -14.00 24.19
CA MET A 81 -9.79 -14.51 22.83
C MET A 81 -8.90 -13.80 21.85
N LYS A 82 -8.25 -14.55 20.97
CA LYS A 82 -7.35 -14.02 19.93
C LYS A 82 -8.04 -14.01 18.57
N ARG A 83 -7.96 -12.88 17.91
CA ARG A 83 -8.42 -12.67 16.53
C ARG A 83 -7.25 -12.27 15.69
N LYS A 84 -7.16 -12.82 14.47
CA LYS A 84 -6.04 -12.59 13.56
C LYS A 84 -6.49 -12.06 12.22
N PHE A 85 -5.66 -11.22 11.62
CA PHE A 85 -5.85 -10.66 10.29
C PHE A 85 -4.50 -10.52 9.58
N SER A 86 -4.42 -10.99 8.34
CA SER A 86 -3.20 -10.91 7.54
C SER A 86 -3.54 -10.29 6.18
N PRO A 87 -3.25 -9.00 5.97
CA PRO A 87 -3.43 -8.37 4.67
C PRO A 87 -2.42 -8.96 3.67
N SER A 88 -2.90 -9.70 2.67
CA SER A 88 -2.09 -10.52 1.76
C SER A 88 -1.10 -9.72 0.91
N PHE A 89 -1.38 -8.43 0.66
CA PHE A 89 -0.55 -7.54 -0.15
C PHE A 89 0.55 -6.83 0.66
N MET A 90 0.45 -6.84 2.00
CA MET A 90 1.37 -6.10 2.87
C MET A 90 2.72 -6.79 2.98
N LYS A 91 3.77 -6.07 2.62
CA LYS A 91 5.18 -6.42 2.74
C LYS A 91 6.03 -5.15 2.81
N GLY A 92 7.33 -5.26 3.02
CA GLY A 92 8.27 -4.14 2.95
C GLY A 92 9.01 -3.86 4.24
N SER A 93 9.61 -2.68 4.33
CA SER A 93 10.43 -2.22 5.46
C SER A 93 9.70 -1.18 6.31
N ASN A 94 10.30 -0.80 7.43
CA ASN A 94 9.83 0.27 8.34
C ASN A 94 8.34 0.17 8.69
N PRO A 95 7.83 -1.00 9.14
CA PRO A 95 6.42 -1.14 9.44
C PRO A 95 5.99 -0.30 10.64
N THR A 96 4.81 0.31 10.54
CA THR A 96 4.15 1.03 11.63
C THR A 96 2.86 0.35 12.03
N LEU A 97 2.46 0.53 13.28
CA LEU A 97 1.16 0.17 13.84
C LEU A 97 0.61 1.37 14.59
N GLU A 98 -0.55 1.86 14.19
CA GLU A 98 -1.18 3.04 14.75
C GLU A 98 -2.68 2.77 14.98
N LEU A 99 -3.27 3.56 15.87
CA LEU A 99 -4.67 3.43 16.27
C LEU A 99 -5.32 4.80 16.18
N HIS A 100 -6.36 4.93 15.35
CA HIS A 100 -7.04 6.19 15.09
C HIS A 100 -8.53 5.93 14.85
N ASP A 101 -9.40 6.76 15.39
CA ASP A 101 -10.82 6.73 15.05
C ASP A 101 -11.03 7.44 13.69
N PHE A 102 -11.18 6.66 12.64
CA PHE A 102 -11.51 7.16 11.30
C PHE A 102 -13.02 7.21 11.04
N THR A 103 -13.79 6.41 11.77
CA THR A 103 -15.23 6.23 11.53
C THR A 103 -16.09 7.18 12.33
N GLY A 104 -15.55 7.80 13.39
CA GLY A 104 -16.24 8.71 14.29
C GLY A 104 -17.13 7.98 15.32
N ASP A 105 -16.93 6.68 15.52
CA ASP A 105 -17.66 5.87 16.50
C ASP A 105 -16.98 5.79 17.87
N LYS A 106 -15.84 6.48 18.03
CA LYS A 106 -14.96 6.53 19.20
C LYS A 106 -14.18 5.25 19.49
N LEU A 107 -14.21 4.29 18.58
CA LEU A 107 -13.35 3.12 18.62
C LEU A 107 -12.23 3.29 17.61
N PRO A 108 -10.99 3.01 17.98
CA PRO A 108 -9.90 3.17 17.04
C PRO A 108 -9.87 2.03 16.02
N GLU A 109 -9.76 2.36 14.75
CA GLU A 109 -9.31 1.45 13.72
C GLU A 109 -7.79 1.24 13.82
N ILE A 110 -7.36 0.08 13.39
CA ILE A 110 -5.96 -0.36 13.42
C ILE A 110 -5.33 -0.12 12.06
N MET A 111 -4.39 0.82 11.99
CA MET A 111 -3.65 1.16 10.79
C MET A 111 -2.27 0.51 10.81
N ILE A 112 -1.96 -0.23 9.75
CA ILE A 112 -0.64 -0.81 9.50
C ILE A 112 -0.10 -0.19 8.22
N SER A 113 1.14 0.31 8.24
CA SER A 113 1.81 0.81 7.05
C SER A 113 3.21 0.21 6.93
N ALA A 114 3.72 0.05 5.70
CA ALA A 114 5.08 -0.39 5.41
C ALA A 114 5.57 0.21 4.09
N GLU A 115 6.89 0.42 3.97
CA GLU A 115 7.52 0.91 2.76
C GLU A 115 7.85 -0.26 1.82
N ASP A 116 7.36 -0.20 0.56
CA ASP A 116 7.68 -1.15 -0.51
C ASP A 116 8.34 -0.38 -1.67
N GLY A 117 9.66 -0.27 -1.62
CA GLY A 117 10.43 0.58 -2.51
C GLY A 117 10.15 2.06 -2.29
N ASN A 118 9.58 2.73 -3.28
CA ASN A 118 9.24 4.17 -3.23
C ASN A 118 7.75 4.44 -2.98
N LYS A 119 6.98 3.44 -2.63
CA LYS A 119 5.57 3.55 -2.25
C LYS A 119 5.34 3.13 -0.82
N ILE A 120 4.26 3.64 -0.22
CA ILE A 120 3.73 3.18 1.06
C ILE A 120 2.59 2.21 0.81
N LEU A 121 2.61 1.07 1.50
CA LEU A 121 1.48 0.14 1.57
C LEU A 121 0.81 0.32 2.91
N THR A 122 -0.51 0.49 2.90
CA THR A 122 -1.31 0.70 4.10
C THR A 122 -2.51 -0.24 4.10
N SER A 123 -2.83 -0.79 5.24
CA SER A 123 -4.07 -1.51 5.53
C SER A 123 -4.68 -0.92 6.79
N ILE A 124 -5.98 -0.60 6.76
CA ILE A 124 -6.72 -0.19 7.93
C ILE A 124 -7.82 -1.22 8.16
N ALA A 125 -7.93 -1.69 9.38
CA ALA A 125 -8.92 -2.67 9.78
C ALA A 125 -9.58 -2.27 11.11
N ARG A 126 -10.82 -2.70 11.30
CA ARG A 126 -11.53 -2.55 12.58
C ARG A 126 -11.94 -3.89 13.14
N LEU A 127 -12.06 -3.96 14.45
CA LEU A 127 -12.70 -5.08 15.11
C LEU A 127 -14.21 -4.86 15.03
N ASP A 128 -14.92 -5.75 14.35
CA ASP A 128 -16.37 -5.74 14.25
C ASP A 128 -16.90 -7.03 14.86
N GLN A 129 -17.42 -6.94 16.09
CA GLN A 129 -17.76 -8.09 16.94
C GLN A 129 -16.52 -8.98 17.14
N ASP A 130 -16.52 -10.16 16.55
CA ASP A 130 -15.44 -11.15 16.66
C ASP A 130 -14.54 -11.26 15.43
N ILE A 131 -14.65 -10.34 14.48
CA ILE A 131 -13.94 -10.40 13.20
C ILE A 131 -13.20 -9.11 12.95
N ILE A 132 -11.93 -9.19 12.57
CA ILE A 132 -11.16 -8.05 12.08
C ILE A 132 -11.51 -7.86 10.59
N LYS A 133 -12.14 -6.73 10.27
CA LYS A 133 -12.59 -6.38 8.92
C LYS A 133 -11.75 -5.25 8.34
N PRO A 134 -11.20 -5.40 7.13
CA PRO A 134 -10.51 -4.31 6.48
C PRO A 134 -11.50 -3.21 6.04
N VAL A 135 -11.10 -1.95 6.24
CA VAL A 135 -11.81 -0.76 5.77
C VAL A 135 -11.01 0.04 4.75
N PHE A 136 -9.69 -0.24 4.64
CA PHE A 136 -8.78 0.26 3.61
C PHE A 136 -7.89 -0.91 3.15
N GLN A 137 -7.85 -1.18 1.83
CA GLN A 137 -7.25 -2.38 1.24
C GLN A 137 -6.28 -2.05 0.10
N GLU A 138 -5.80 -3.09 -0.58
CA GLU A 138 -4.76 -3.02 -1.61
C GLU A 138 -5.10 -2.03 -2.73
N GLU A 139 -6.31 -2.07 -3.26
CA GLU A 139 -6.75 -1.20 -4.36
C GLU A 139 -6.72 0.29 -4.01
N ASN A 140 -6.83 0.62 -2.71
CA ASN A 140 -6.78 1.99 -2.23
C ASN A 140 -5.35 2.57 -2.23
N ASN A 141 -4.31 1.73 -2.20
CA ASN A 141 -2.91 2.15 -2.16
C ASN A 141 -2.38 2.72 -3.48
N GLU A 142 -3.08 2.49 -4.59
CA GLU A 142 -2.77 3.12 -5.88
C GLU A 142 -2.99 4.64 -5.88
N GLY A 143 -3.75 5.13 -4.91
CA GLY A 143 -4.02 6.55 -4.73
C GLY A 143 -5.04 7.12 -5.70
N VAL A 144 -5.03 8.45 -5.82
CA VAL A 144 -5.92 9.19 -6.71
C VAL A 144 -5.50 8.98 -8.16
N ARG A 145 -6.44 8.62 -9.01
CA ARG A 145 -6.21 8.43 -10.45
C ARG A 145 -6.63 9.68 -11.22
N LEU A 146 -5.74 10.15 -12.09
CA LEU A 146 -5.92 11.32 -12.93
C LEU A 146 -5.54 10.99 -14.36
N ASN A 147 -6.33 11.48 -15.32
CA ASN A 147 -5.88 11.58 -16.70
C ASN A 147 -5.09 12.87 -16.82
N LEU A 148 -3.79 12.77 -17.10
CA LEU A 148 -2.86 13.89 -17.12
C LEU A 148 -2.37 14.16 -18.55
N SER A 149 -2.18 15.43 -18.89
CA SER A 149 -1.54 15.86 -20.12
C SER A 149 -0.74 17.14 -19.91
N PHE A 150 0.35 17.30 -20.63
CA PHE A 150 1.02 18.59 -20.72
C PHE A 150 0.18 19.57 -21.54
N GLY A 151 0.09 20.81 -21.05
CA GLY A 151 -0.51 21.94 -21.74
C GLY A 151 0.57 22.86 -22.33
N SER A 152 0.17 24.00 -22.86
CA SER A 152 1.09 25.08 -23.22
C SER A 152 1.59 25.85 -21.99
N ASN A 153 2.66 26.63 -22.15
CA ASN A 153 3.19 27.53 -21.12
C ASN A 153 3.53 26.80 -19.79
N PHE A 154 4.26 25.67 -19.89
CA PHE A 154 4.73 24.91 -18.71
C PHE A 154 3.60 24.54 -17.76
N SER A 155 2.57 23.88 -18.28
CA SER A 155 1.41 23.48 -17.47
C SER A 155 1.08 22.00 -17.61
N ILE A 156 0.41 21.46 -16.59
CA ILE A 156 -0.25 20.16 -16.64
C ILE A 156 -1.75 20.38 -16.50
N ASN A 157 -2.52 19.69 -17.33
CA ASN A 157 -3.96 19.55 -17.19
C ASN A 157 -4.28 18.16 -16.70
N GLY A 158 -5.07 18.06 -15.66
CA GLY A 158 -5.57 16.82 -15.08
C GLY A 158 -7.09 16.76 -15.11
N SER A 159 -7.64 15.57 -15.22
CA SER A 159 -9.08 15.33 -15.03
C SER A 159 -9.31 14.08 -14.20
N PHE A 160 -10.24 14.18 -13.27
CA PHE A 160 -10.75 13.08 -12.47
C PHE A 160 -11.84 12.32 -13.22
N ALA A 161 -12.17 11.12 -12.76
CA ALA A 161 -13.25 10.31 -13.33
C ALA A 161 -14.64 10.98 -13.21
N ASP A 162 -14.85 11.83 -12.18
CA ASP A 162 -16.08 12.60 -11.96
C ASP A 162 -16.15 13.90 -12.79
N GLY A 163 -15.15 14.14 -13.67
CA GLY A 163 -15.07 15.30 -14.55
C GLY A 163 -14.46 16.55 -13.93
N LYS A 164 -14.10 16.56 -12.64
CA LYS A 164 -13.34 17.64 -12.03
C LYS A 164 -12.00 17.81 -12.73
N LYS A 165 -11.50 19.05 -12.78
CA LYS A 165 -10.26 19.40 -13.47
C LYS A 165 -9.22 19.89 -12.48
N LEU A 166 -7.96 19.57 -12.77
CA LEU A 166 -6.77 20.07 -12.10
C LEU A 166 -5.91 20.80 -13.14
N ALA A 167 -5.41 21.98 -12.81
CA ALA A 167 -4.42 22.69 -13.60
C ALA A 167 -3.22 23.02 -12.72
N VAL A 168 -2.02 22.61 -13.15
CA VAL A 168 -0.77 22.82 -12.42
C VAL A 168 0.16 23.66 -13.25
N ASN A 169 0.68 24.75 -12.67
CA ASN A 169 1.71 25.57 -13.28
C ASN A 169 3.10 25.04 -12.90
N LEU A 170 3.95 24.78 -13.90
CA LEU A 170 5.30 24.22 -13.76
C LEU A 170 6.40 25.25 -14.05
N GLU A 171 6.11 26.55 -14.11
CA GLU A 171 7.08 27.61 -14.40
C GLU A 171 8.32 27.55 -13.48
N HIS A 172 8.12 27.12 -12.22
CA HIS A 172 9.20 27.01 -11.23
C HIS A 172 10.27 25.97 -11.60
N ILE A 173 9.96 24.98 -12.46
CA ILE A 173 10.91 23.97 -12.96
C ILE A 173 11.16 24.10 -14.48
N LYS A 174 10.83 25.24 -15.07
CA LYS A 174 11.07 25.56 -16.49
C LYS A 174 12.49 25.20 -16.98
N PRO A 175 13.59 25.51 -16.23
CA PRO A 175 14.93 25.12 -16.67
C PRO A 175 15.08 23.61 -16.86
N ALA A 176 14.57 22.80 -15.93
CA ALA A 176 14.60 21.34 -16.02
C ALA A 176 13.78 20.84 -17.21
N LEU A 177 12.52 21.29 -17.36
CA LEU A 177 11.63 20.90 -18.46
C LEU A 177 12.24 21.23 -19.84
N THR A 178 12.95 22.35 -19.95
CA THR A 178 13.64 22.75 -21.19
C THR A 178 14.87 21.87 -21.42
N SER A 179 15.69 21.62 -20.40
CA SER A 179 16.90 20.79 -20.52
C SER A 179 16.59 19.34 -20.89
N TYR A 180 15.50 18.77 -20.35
CA TYR A 180 15.00 17.46 -20.74
C TYR A 180 14.30 17.46 -22.11
N GLY A 181 14.13 18.65 -22.73
CA GLY A 181 13.52 18.81 -24.03
C GLY A 181 12.02 18.51 -24.08
N ILE A 182 11.33 18.63 -22.95
CA ILE A 182 9.88 18.47 -22.84
C ILE A 182 9.17 19.71 -23.38
N TYR A 183 9.74 20.90 -23.13
CA TYR A 183 9.28 22.18 -23.65
C TYR A 183 10.38 22.94 -24.40
N THR A 184 9.98 23.82 -25.29
CA THR A 184 10.86 24.88 -25.79
C THR A 184 11.02 25.96 -24.72
N PRO A 185 12.05 26.86 -24.82
CA PRO A 185 12.17 27.99 -23.91
C PRO A 185 10.94 28.91 -23.88
N GLU A 186 10.18 28.95 -24.97
CA GLU A 186 8.96 29.76 -25.15
C GLU A 186 7.71 29.09 -24.57
N GLY A 187 7.82 27.83 -24.05
CA GLY A 187 6.73 27.10 -23.41
C GLY A 187 5.88 26.26 -24.37
N THR A 188 6.39 25.91 -25.55
CA THR A 188 5.73 24.97 -26.45
C THR A 188 6.08 23.54 -26.05
N TYR A 189 5.08 22.71 -25.80
CA TYR A 189 5.26 21.26 -25.49
C TYR A 189 5.72 20.51 -26.76
N LYS A 190 6.71 19.62 -26.60
CA LYS A 190 7.38 18.89 -27.70
C LYS A 190 6.93 17.43 -27.86
N GLU A 191 5.89 17.00 -27.19
CA GLU A 191 5.35 15.61 -27.24
C GLU A 191 6.41 14.51 -27.00
N LYS A 192 7.48 14.83 -26.25
CA LYS A 192 8.61 13.92 -26.02
C LYS A 192 8.40 12.99 -24.82
N ASP A 193 7.59 13.41 -23.85
CA ASP A 193 7.31 12.69 -22.63
C ASP A 193 5.88 13.01 -22.16
N THR A 194 5.31 12.21 -21.29
CA THR A 194 3.95 12.41 -20.77
C THR A 194 3.95 12.47 -19.26
N PRO A 195 3.05 13.25 -18.62
CA PRO A 195 2.93 13.23 -17.18
C PRO A 195 2.25 11.94 -16.70
N SER A 196 2.70 11.45 -15.57
CA SER A 196 2.15 10.29 -14.87
C SER A 196 2.08 10.58 -13.37
N ILE A 197 1.32 9.79 -12.63
CA ILE A 197 1.22 9.91 -11.18
C ILE A 197 1.70 8.61 -10.52
N THR A 198 2.47 8.73 -9.44
CA THR A 198 2.94 7.58 -8.64
C THR A 198 1.80 7.03 -7.77
N PRO A 199 1.90 5.80 -7.26
CA PRO A 199 1.17 5.39 -6.06
C PRO A 199 1.47 6.32 -4.87
N TYR A 200 0.80 6.15 -3.73
CA TYR A 200 1.14 6.92 -2.54
C TYR A 200 2.60 6.72 -2.13
N THR A 201 3.31 7.84 -1.95
CA THR A 201 4.66 7.90 -1.35
C THR A 201 4.59 8.16 0.15
N SER A 202 3.44 8.65 0.63
CA SER A 202 3.09 8.81 2.03
C SER A 202 1.58 8.71 2.20
N LEU A 203 1.13 8.06 3.27
CA LEU A 203 -0.27 8.00 3.69
C LEU A 203 -0.29 8.02 5.20
N ILE A 204 -0.82 9.09 5.80
CA ILE A 204 -0.80 9.33 7.24
C ILE A 204 -2.20 9.64 7.77
N ALA A 205 -2.46 9.27 9.01
CA ALA A 205 -3.64 9.70 9.74
C ALA A 205 -3.45 11.10 10.30
N MET A 206 -4.45 11.97 10.16
CA MET A 206 -4.41 13.34 10.67
C MET A 206 -5.82 13.78 11.06
N ASP A 207 -6.00 14.27 12.28
CA ASP A 207 -7.21 14.96 12.70
C ASP A 207 -7.16 16.41 12.19
N ILE A 208 -7.70 16.64 10.98
CA ILE A 208 -7.62 17.94 10.30
C ILE A 208 -8.63 18.95 10.89
N GLU A 209 -9.77 18.44 11.34
CA GLU A 209 -10.86 19.28 11.87
C GLU A 209 -10.79 19.47 13.39
N ASN A 210 -9.86 18.77 14.07
CA ASN A 210 -9.68 18.76 15.53
C ASN A 210 -10.96 18.33 16.27
N ASP A 211 -11.66 17.33 15.73
CA ASP A 211 -12.90 16.78 16.28
C ASP A 211 -12.73 15.36 16.86
N GLY A 212 -11.51 14.81 16.80
CA GLY A 212 -11.17 13.48 17.27
C GLY A 212 -11.39 12.41 16.21
N VAL A 213 -11.89 12.74 15.03
CA VAL A 213 -12.04 11.83 13.89
C VAL A 213 -10.91 12.10 12.89
N PHE A 214 -10.22 11.04 12.52
CA PHE A 214 -9.03 11.17 11.69
C PHE A 214 -9.36 11.04 10.19
N GLU A 215 -8.70 11.84 9.37
CA GLU A 215 -8.65 11.70 7.93
C GLU A 215 -7.36 11.02 7.49
N LEU A 216 -7.37 10.45 6.27
CA LEU A 216 -6.16 10.02 5.59
C LEU A 216 -5.63 11.14 4.70
N LEU A 217 -4.41 11.56 4.95
CA LEU A 217 -3.66 12.50 4.12
C LEU A 217 -2.67 11.71 3.25
N GLY A 218 -2.94 11.66 1.95
CA GLY A 218 -2.11 10.95 0.97
C GLY A 218 -1.24 11.88 0.16
N THR A 219 0.03 11.52 -0.06
CA THR A 219 0.94 12.23 -0.96
C THR A 219 1.30 11.31 -2.12
N GLN A 220 1.16 11.83 -3.33
CA GLN A 220 1.60 11.24 -4.59
C GLN A 220 2.49 12.23 -5.33
N VAL A 221 3.34 11.76 -6.22
CA VAL A 221 4.18 12.63 -7.05
C VAL A 221 3.70 12.56 -8.50
N ILE A 222 3.49 13.70 -9.11
CA ILE A 222 3.33 13.78 -10.56
C ILE A 222 4.74 13.84 -11.16
N ILE A 223 5.05 12.89 -12.02
CA ILE A 223 6.36 12.73 -12.68
C ILE A 223 6.18 12.71 -14.19
N THR A 224 7.27 12.86 -14.91
CA THR A 224 7.31 12.48 -16.34
C THR A 224 7.48 10.96 -16.43
N LYS A 225 6.78 10.32 -17.37
CA LYS A 225 6.73 8.86 -17.49
C LYS A 225 8.06 8.26 -17.91
N GLU A 226 8.71 8.84 -18.90
CA GLU A 226 9.94 8.29 -19.49
C GLU A 226 11.20 8.73 -18.71
N SER A 227 11.29 10.01 -18.36
CA SER A 227 12.46 10.56 -17.67
C SER A 227 12.38 10.52 -16.15
N SER A 228 11.23 10.16 -15.59
CA SER A 228 10.97 10.13 -14.14
C SER A 228 11.30 11.45 -13.42
N LEU A 229 11.23 12.57 -14.14
CA LEU A 229 11.45 13.89 -13.57
C LEU A 229 10.26 14.25 -12.65
N PRO A 230 10.48 14.55 -11.37
CA PRO A 230 9.41 15.01 -10.49
C PRO A 230 8.93 16.39 -10.91
N LEU A 231 7.63 16.58 -10.99
CA LEU A 231 6.98 17.80 -11.43
C LEU A 231 6.33 18.56 -10.28
N CYS A 232 5.56 17.87 -9.45
CA CYS A 232 4.95 18.42 -8.24
C CYS A 232 4.40 17.29 -7.37
N ASN A 233 4.12 17.60 -6.10
CA ASN A 233 3.39 16.69 -5.22
C ASN A 233 1.89 16.95 -5.32
N LEU A 234 1.12 15.88 -5.26
CA LEU A 234 -0.32 15.90 -5.13
C LEU A 234 -0.68 15.44 -3.73
N ILE A 235 -1.39 16.28 -2.98
CA ILE A 235 -1.86 15.97 -1.63
C ILE A 235 -3.36 15.76 -1.70
N SER A 236 -3.83 14.61 -1.21
CA SER A 236 -5.24 14.23 -1.16
C SER A 236 -5.70 14.01 0.27
N VAL A 237 -6.91 14.45 0.60
CA VAL A 237 -7.56 14.20 1.89
C VAL A 237 -8.73 13.26 1.67
N HIS A 238 -8.79 12.19 2.45
CA HIS A 238 -9.87 11.21 2.39
C HIS A 238 -10.54 11.11 3.75
N LYS A 239 -11.86 11.26 3.78
CA LYS A 239 -12.71 11.01 4.95
C LYS A 239 -13.41 9.67 4.82
N TYR A 240 -13.63 9.01 5.95
CA TYR A 240 -14.43 7.80 5.99
C TYR A 240 -15.94 8.14 5.91
N ASN A 241 -16.62 7.49 4.96
CA ASN A 241 -18.07 7.52 4.83
C ASN A 241 -18.51 6.25 4.08
N ASN A 242 -18.76 5.16 4.81
CA ASN A 242 -18.94 3.83 4.23
C ASN A 242 -17.80 3.46 3.25
N GLY A 243 -16.56 3.69 3.69
CA GLY A 243 -15.33 3.63 2.93
C GLY A 243 -14.70 5.03 2.75
N PHE A 244 -13.38 5.05 2.51
CA PHE A 244 -12.66 6.31 2.33
C PHE A 244 -13.04 7.01 1.02
N LYS A 245 -13.42 8.28 1.10
CA LYS A 245 -13.81 9.14 -0.02
C LYS A 245 -12.88 10.33 -0.12
N LEU A 246 -12.40 10.63 -1.32
CA LEU A 246 -11.66 11.84 -1.60
C LEU A 246 -12.53 13.07 -1.35
N THR A 247 -12.11 13.94 -0.43
CA THR A 247 -12.84 15.17 -0.06
C THR A 247 -12.13 16.44 -0.50
N ASP A 248 -10.79 16.45 -0.49
CA ASP A 248 -9.99 17.59 -0.94
C ASP A 248 -8.73 17.12 -1.67
N ILE A 249 -8.23 17.97 -2.57
CA ILE A 249 -6.99 17.72 -3.29
C ILE A 249 -6.28 19.03 -3.58
N LYS A 250 -4.98 19.04 -3.32
CA LYS A 250 -4.09 20.19 -3.56
C LYS A 250 -2.80 19.71 -4.20
N TYR A 251 -2.13 20.60 -4.90
CA TYR A 251 -0.75 20.33 -5.31
C TYR A 251 0.21 21.29 -4.61
N THR A 252 1.43 20.81 -4.37
CA THR A 252 2.53 21.62 -3.84
C THR A 252 3.75 21.51 -4.75
N ARG A 253 4.54 22.55 -4.74
CA ARG A 253 5.77 22.68 -5.55
C ARG A 253 6.97 22.07 -4.84
#